data_c1af5339d68505e140f75fc082692bd0
#
_entry.id   c1af5339d68505e140f75fc082692bd0
#
_cell.length_a   1.000
_cell.length_b   1.000
_cell.length_c   1.000
_cell.angle_alpha   90.00
_cell.angle_beta   90.00
_cell.angle_gamma   90.00
#
_symmetry.space_group_name_H-M   'P 1'
#
loop_
_entity.id
_entity.type
_entity.pdbx_description
1 polymer ?
#
loop_
_entity_poly.entity_id
_entity_poly.type
_entity_poly.pdbx_seq_one_letter_code
_entity_poly.pdbx_strand_id
1 'polypeptide(L)'
;MLNSTITPLAAQTECTVEQIGTADLLVGVPSFNNADTIGHVVRAVRAGLAKYFPDRRAVLVNADGGSTDGTPSIVADTLVDFDVLFIGDRQSPIHRIVTPYHGIPGKGSAFRTIFEIAKRLNVQACAVVDSDLRSITPEWVELLLRPIVQEGFDYVAPFYQRHKYDGTITNSIAYPLTRALYGYQVRQPIGGDFGFSGNLATHYLNKHVWESDVARFGIDIWMTTEALTSGAHVCQSF
;
A
#
# COMPACT_ATOMS: atom_id res chain seq x y z
N MET A 1 10.85 -22.03 -19.07
CA MET A 1 9.63 -21.20 -19.09
C MET A 1 8.93 -21.44 -17.76
N LEU A 2 9.14 -20.56 -16.80
CA LEU A 2 8.50 -20.66 -15.47
C LEU A 2 7.13 -20.01 -15.60
N ASN A 3 6.07 -20.80 -15.51
CA ASN A 3 4.71 -20.30 -15.35
C ASN A 3 4.68 -19.43 -14.08
N SER A 4 4.61 -18.12 -14.25
CA SER A 4 4.21 -17.23 -13.17
C SER A 4 2.77 -17.60 -12.83
N THR A 5 2.56 -18.31 -11.74
CA THR A 5 1.23 -18.65 -11.26
C THR A 5 0.55 -17.35 -10.84
N ILE A 6 -0.20 -16.76 -11.78
CA ILE A 6 -1.05 -15.59 -11.51
C ILE A 6 -2.05 -16.06 -10.46
N THR A 7 -2.02 -15.45 -9.27
CA THR A 7 -3.06 -15.70 -8.28
C THR A 7 -4.36 -15.12 -8.85
N PRO A 8 -5.40 -15.92 -9.08
CA PRO A 8 -6.64 -15.40 -9.61
C PRO A 8 -7.24 -14.41 -8.61
N LEU A 9 -7.57 -13.22 -9.08
CA LEU A 9 -8.41 -12.29 -8.32
C LEU A 9 -9.82 -12.89 -8.21
N ALA A 10 -10.58 -12.47 -7.18
CA ALA A 10 -12.00 -12.80 -7.14
C ALA A 10 -12.69 -12.28 -8.42
N ALA A 11 -13.60 -13.05 -8.97
CA ALA A 11 -14.25 -12.74 -10.27
C ALA A 11 -14.86 -11.33 -10.32
N GLN A 12 -15.46 -10.87 -9.21
CA GLN A 12 -15.99 -9.52 -9.10
C GLN A 12 -14.89 -8.46 -9.17
N THR A 13 -13.75 -8.71 -8.54
CA THR A 13 -12.59 -7.82 -8.56
C THR A 13 -11.98 -7.75 -9.97
N GLU A 14 -11.90 -8.87 -10.67
CA GLU A 14 -11.46 -8.92 -12.07
C GLU A 14 -12.33 -8.05 -12.96
N CYS A 15 -13.64 -8.21 -12.89
CA CYS A 15 -14.58 -7.39 -13.64
C CYS A 15 -14.42 -5.89 -13.33
N THR A 16 -14.26 -5.53 -12.06
CA THR A 16 -14.05 -4.12 -11.67
C THR A 16 -12.74 -3.56 -12.20
N VAL A 17 -11.65 -4.32 -12.14
CA VAL A 17 -10.34 -3.94 -12.70
C VAL A 17 -10.43 -3.72 -14.21
N GLU A 18 -11.11 -4.61 -14.92
CA GLU A 18 -11.35 -4.49 -16.37
C GLU A 18 -12.16 -3.22 -16.71
N GLN A 19 -13.20 -2.92 -15.94
CA GLN A 19 -14.01 -1.70 -16.12
C GLN A 19 -13.21 -0.41 -15.88
N ILE A 20 -12.31 -0.40 -14.89
CA ILE A 20 -11.43 0.74 -14.63
C ILE A 20 -10.40 0.89 -15.76
N GLY A 21 -9.87 -0.20 -16.27
CA GLY A 21 -8.91 -0.29 -17.37
C GLY A 21 -7.50 0.15 -16.97
N THR A 22 -7.28 1.42 -16.67
CA THR A 22 -5.98 1.96 -16.23
C THR A 22 -6.14 2.97 -15.10
N ALA A 23 -5.10 3.12 -14.27
CA ALA A 23 -5.04 4.15 -13.25
C ALA A 23 -3.60 4.68 -13.13
N ASP A 24 -3.43 5.92 -12.63
CA ASP A 24 -2.12 6.49 -12.38
C ASP A 24 -1.58 6.09 -11.00
N LEU A 25 -2.46 6.08 -10.01
CA LEU A 25 -2.13 5.89 -8.60
C LEU A 25 -2.97 4.78 -7.97
N LEU A 26 -2.36 4.04 -7.06
CA LEU A 26 -3.06 3.07 -6.23
C LEU A 26 -2.64 3.22 -4.76
N VAL A 27 -3.62 3.27 -3.86
CA VAL A 27 -3.36 3.12 -2.42
C VAL A 27 -4.04 1.86 -1.91
N GLY A 28 -3.24 0.94 -1.40
CA GLY A 28 -3.69 -0.32 -0.83
C GLY A 28 -3.79 -0.26 0.70
N VAL A 29 -4.88 -0.79 1.23
CA VAL A 29 -5.14 -0.89 2.68
C VAL A 29 -5.41 -2.36 2.99
N PRO A 30 -4.40 -3.12 3.47
CA PRO A 30 -4.62 -4.46 3.99
C PRO A 30 -5.42 -4.38 5.29
N SER A 31 -6.41 -5.24 5.47
CA SER A 31 -7.24 -5.24 6.68
C SER A 31 -7.57 -6.62 7.20
N PHE A 32 -7.69 -6.73 8.52
CA PHE A 32 -8.24 -7.89 9.20
C PHE A 32 -8.75 -7.49 10.60
N ASN A 33 -10.07 -7.44 10.78
CA ASN A 33 -10.73 -7.04 12.02
C ASN A 33 -10.29 -5.65 12.53
N ASN A 34 -10.44 -4.63 11.69
CA ASN A 34 -10.07 -3.25 11.97
C ASN A 34 -11.26 -2.28 11.89
N ALA A 35 -12.48 -2.74 12.26
CA ALA A 35 -13.70 -1.94 12.17
C ALA A 35 -13.58 -0.56 12.86
N ASP A 36 -12.89 -0.49 14.00
CA ASP A 36 -12.75 0.75 14.78
C ASP A 36 -11.89 1.83 14.12
N THR A 37 -11.00 1.46 13.19
CA THR A 37 -9.98 2.38 12.65
C THR A 37 -10.06 2.55 11.13
N ILE A 38 -10.47 1.52 10.40
CA ILE A 38 -10.42 1.49 8.94
C ILE A 38 -11.15 2.67 8.28
N GLY A 39 -12.29 3.08 8.84
CA GLY A 39 -13.05 4.21 8.32
C GLY A 39 -12.28 5.54 8.38
N HIS A 40 -11.48 5.76 9.43
CA HIS A 40 -10.59 6.91 9.52
C HIS A 40 -9.48 6.85 8.47
N VAL A 41 -8.83 5.70 8.34
CA VAL A 41 -7.74 5.49 7.36
C VAL A 41 -8.23 5.74 5.94
N VAL A 42 -9.34 5.15 5.56
CA VAL A 42 -9.94 5.29 4.21
C VAL A 42 -10.31 6.75 3.92
N ARG A 43 -10.87 7.48 4.89
CA ARG A 43 -11.17 8.92 4.73
C ARG A 43 -9.91 9.75 4.52
N ALA A 44 -8.86 9.51 5.32
CA ALA A 44 -7.59 10.21 5.20
C ALA A 44 -6.93 9.96 3.84
N VAL A 45 -6.87 8.70 3.40
CA VAL A 45 -6.34 8.32 2.09
C VAL A 45 -7.10 9.01 0.96
N ARG A 46 -8.43 8.94 0.98
CA ARG A 46 -9.25 9.58 -0.04
C ARG A 46 -9.07 11.10 -0.07
N ALA A 47 -9.05 11.74 1.09
CA ALA A 47 -8.81 13.18 1.20
C ALA A 47 -7.42 13.56 0.66
N GLY A 48 -6.39 12.75 0.93
CA GLY A 48 -5.05 12.94 0.40
C GLY A 48 -4.98 12.83 -1.13
N LEU A 49 -5.58 11.78 -1.69
CA LEU A 49 -5.67 11.63 -3.15
C LEU A 49 -6.41 12.79 -3.81
N ALA A 50 -7.53 13.22 -3.22
CA ALA A 50 -8.31 14.33 -3.74
C ALA A 50 -7.57 15.68 -3.67
N LYS A 51 -6.84 15.93 -2.57
CA LYS A 51 -6.15 17.20 -2.32
C LYS A 51 -4.86 17.34 -3.13
N TYR A 52 -4.04 16.29 -3.17
CA TYR A 52 -2.68 16.38 -3.69
C TYR A 52 -2.53 15.82 -5.11
N PHE A 53 -3.51 15.05 -5.58
CA PHE A 53 -3.50 14.43 -6.90
C PHE A 53 -4.86 14.54 -7.62
N PRO A 54 -5.44 15.77 -7.72
CA PRO A 54 -6.80 15.96 -8.25
C PRO A 54 -6.93 15.52 -9.71
N ASP A 55 -5.86 15.65 -10.49
CA ASP A 55 -5.85 15.38 -11.93
C ASP A 55 -5.43 13.94 -12.27
N ARG A 56 -5.15 13.11 -11.25
CA ARG A 56 -4.71 11.73 -11.43
C ARG A 56 -5.87 10.74 -11.23
N ARG A 57 -5.91 9.74 -12.07
CA ARG A 57 -6.82 8.61 -11.91
C ARG A 57 -6.30 7.73 -10.78
N ALA A 58 -7.02 7.69 -9.68
CA ALA A 58 -6.58 6.98 -8.48
C ALA A 58 -7.51 5.81 -8.14
N VAL A 59 -6.95 4.77 -7.55
CA VAL A 59 -7.69 3.62 -7.02
C VAL A 59 -7.33 3.40 -5.57
N LEU A 60 -8.35 3.28 -4.71
CA LEU A 60 -8.19 2.80 -3.35
C LEU A 60 -8.59 1.32 -3.30
N VAL A 61 -7.69 0.47 -2.87
CA VAL A 61 -7.89 -0.98 -2.75
C VAL A 61 -7.88 -1.37 -1.28
N ASN A 62 -8.98 -1.89 -0.78
CA ASN A 62 -9.00 -2.58 0.50
C ASN A 62 -8.89 -4.09 0.24
N ALA A 63 -7.81 -4.70 0.71
CA ALA A 63 -7.59 -6.14 0.63
C ALA A 63 -7.83 -6.77 2.01
N ASP A 64 -8.98 -7.42 2.16
CA ASP A 64 -9.48 -7.91 3.45
C ASP A 64 -9.15 -9.38 3.70
N GLY A 65 -8.69 -9.68 4.90
CA GLY A 65 -8.29 -11.00 5.38
C GLY A 65 -9.43 -11.93 5.81
N GLY A 66 -10.67 -11.60 5.50
CA GLY A 66 -11.85 -12.32 5.96
C GLY A 66 -12.32 -11.82 7.33
N SER A 67 -12.37 -10.49 7.49
CA SER A 67 -12.87 -9.85 8.71
C SER A 67 -14.30 -10.25 9.04
N THR A 68 -14.56 -10.43 10.34
CA THR A 68 -15.89 -10.81 10.88
C THR A 68 -16.55 -9.69 11.67
N ASP A 69 -15.86 -8.56 11.85
CA ASP A 69 -16.29 -7.40 12.64
C ASP A 69 -17.02 -6.32 11.82
N GLY A 70 -17.24 -6.55 10.52
CA GLY A 70 -17.86 -5.59 9.63
C GLY A 70 -16.88 -4.63 8.93
N THR A 71 -15.56 -4.83 9.06
CA THR A 71 -14.54 -4.00 8.42
C THR A 71 -14.83 -3.70 6.93
N PRO A 72 -15.13 -4.69 6.04
CA PRO A 72 -15.40 -4.41 4.62
C PRO A 72 -16.62 -3.52 4.39
N SER A 73 -17.66 -3.68 5.20
CA SER A 73 -18.88 -2.86 5.12
C SER A 73 -18.57 -1.41 5.47
N ILE A 74 -17.80 -1.17 6.53
CA ILE A 74 -17.37 0.18 6.93
C ILE A 74 -16.57 0.86 5.82
N VAL A 75 -15.69 0.14 5.13
CA VAL A 75 -14.97 0.67 3.97
C VAL A 75 -15.94 1.08 2.86
N ALA A 76 -16.90 0.20 2.54
CA ALA A 76 -17.89 0.47 1.51
C ALA A 76 -18.74 1.71 1.85
N ASP A 77 -19.27 1.79 3.07
CA ASP A 77 -20.14 2.88 3.53
C ASP A 77 -19.40 4.20 3.66
N THR A 78 -18.18 4.19 4.19
CA THR A 78 -17.34 5.39 4.35
C THR A 78 -17.08 6.09 3.01
N LEU A 79 -17.07 5.36 1.92
CA LEU A 79 -16.82 5.93 0.58
C LEU A 79 -18.09 6.49 -0.07
N VAL A 80 -19.28 6.08 0.35
CA VAL A 80 -20.56 6.62 -0.15
C VAL A 80 -20.83 8.02 0.42
N ASP A 81 -20.59 8.24 1.70
CA ASP A 81 -20.90 9.51 2.40
C ASP A 81 -20.10 10.71 1.87
N PHE A 82 -18.97 10.48 1.20
CA PHE A 82 -18.10 11.55 0.72
C PHE A 82 -18.41 12.08 -0.68
N ASP A 83 -19.16 11.38 -1.49
CA ASP A 83 -19.56 11.87 -2.83
C ASP A 83 -20.49 13.10 -2.73
N VAL A 84 -21.08 13.31 -1.54
CA VAL A 84 -21.97 14.46 -1.26
C VAL A 84 -21.20 15.69 -0.74
N LEU A 85 -19.99 15.55 -0.18
CA LEU A 85 -19.28 16.64 0.51
C LEU A 85 -18.15 17.30 -0.29
N PHE A 86 -17.68 16.71 -1.39
CA PHE A 86 -16.68 17.31 -2.25
C PHE A 86 -17.32 17.91 -3.51
N ILE A 87 -17.97 19.07 -3.32
CA ILE A 87 -18.29 20.02 -4.41
C ILE A 87 -17.00 20.80 -4.70
N GLY A 88 -16.04 20.15 -5.29
CA GLY A 88 -14.82 20.74 -5.82
C GLY A 88 -14.62 20.22 -7.23
N ASP A 89 -14.09 21.07 -8.09
CA ASP A 89 -13.84 20.81 -9.52
C ASP A 89 -12.80 19.68 -9.68
N ARG A 90 -13.24 18.44 -9.43
CA ARG A 90 -12.39 17.28 -9.52
C ARG A 90 -12.35 16.76 -10.94
N GLN A 91 -11.17 16.75 -11.54
CA GLN A 91 -10.99 16.37 -12.95
C GLN A 91 -10.92 14.84 -13.15
N SER A 92 -10.55 14.08 -12.13
CA SER A 92 -10.39 12.63 -12.25
C SER A 92 -11.06 11.85 -11.12
N PRO A 93 -11.71 10.70 -11.41
CA PRO A 93 -12.37 9.90 -10.39
C PRO A 93 -11.38 9.16 -9.49
N ILE A 94 -11.77 8.92 -8.22
CA ILE A 94 -11.15 7.91 -7.37
C ILE A 94 -12.02 6.66 -7.43
N HIS A 95 -11.49 5.61 -8.02
CA HIS A 95 -12.13 4.31 -8.03
C HIS A 95 -11.87 3.57 -6.72
N ARG A 96 -12.74 2.62 -6.38
CA ARG A 96 -12.60 1.78 -5.19
C ARG A 96 -12.71 0.31 -5.53
N ILE A 97 -11.94 -0.51 -4.85
CA ILE A 97 -12.02 -1.96 -4.90
C ILE A 97 -11.98 -2.48 -3.47
N VAL A 98 -12.97 -3.25 -3.07
CA VAL A 98 -12.98 -4.03 -1.83
C VAL A 98 -12.93 -5.48 -2.24
N THR A 99 -11.88 -6.19 -1.86
CA THR A 99 -11.62 -7.56 -2.31
C THR A 99 -11.09 -8.42 -1.18
N PRO A 100 -11.55 -9.68 -1.04
CA PRO A 100 -10.83 -10.64 -0.22
C PRO A 100 -9.48 -10.94 -0.85
N TYR A 101 -8.49 -11.22 -0.03
CA TYR A 101 -7.24 -11.77 -0.52
C TYR A 101 -7.22 -13.30 -0.35
N HIS A 102 -6.47 -13.95 -1.22
CA HIS A 102 -6.29 -15.40 -1.22
C HIS A 102 -4.83 -15.76 -0.95
N GLY A 103 -4.61 -16.93 -0.39
CA GLY A 103 -3.28 -17.44 -0.09
C GLY A 103 -3.05 -17.72 1.39
N ILE A 104 -1.81 -17.69 1.81
CA ILE A 104 -1.42 -17.88 3.22
C ILE A 104 -1.96 -16.72 4.05
N PRO A 105 -2.65 -16.98 5.19
CA PRO A 105 -3.11 -15.90 6.06
C PRO A 105 -1.93 -15.02 6.50
N GLY A 106 -2.01 -13.73 6.23
CA GLY A 106 -0.98 -12.75 6.55
C GLY A 106 -1.00 -11.53 5.64
N LYS A 107 -0.30 -10.47 6.07
CA LYS A 107 -0.22 -9.19 5.36
C LYS A 107 0.34 -9.33 3.93
N GLY A 108 1.27 -10.28 3.74
CA GLY A 108 1.86 -10.54 2.43
C GLY A 108 0.84 -10.96 1.37
N SER A 109 -0.16 -11.77 1.72
CA SER A 109 -1.21 -12.16 0.78
C SER A 109 -2.09 -10.97 0.37
N ALA A 110 -2.38 -10.06 1.29
CA ALA A 110 -3.05 -8.80 0.97
C ALA A 110 -2.20 -7.94 0.03
N PHE A 111 -0.91 -7.81 0.29
CA PHE A 111 0.02 -7.09 -0.57
C PHE A 111 0.13 -7.71 -1.96
N ARG A 112 0.21 -9.04 -2.07
CA ARG A 112 0.21 -9.73 -3.37
C ARG A 112 -1.03 -9.36 -4.19
N THR A 113 -2.21 -9.35 -3.56
CA THR A 113 -3.47 -8.96 -4.21
C THR A 113 -3.44 -7.50 -4.67
N ILE A 114 -2.96 -6.59 -3.81
CA ILE A 114 -2.82 -5.16 -4.13
C ILE A 114 -1.86 -4.96 -5.31
N PHE A 115 -0.71 -5.64 -5.31
CA PHE A 115 0.28 -5.52 -6.39
C PHE A 115 -0.21 -6.12 -7.70
N GLU A 116 -0.98 -7.21 -7.66
CA GLU A 116 -1.59 -7.77 -8.86
C GLU A 116 -2.60 -6.80 -9.50
N ILE A 117 -3.42 -6.12 -8.68
CA ILE A 117 -4.32 -5.07 -9.15
C ILE A 117 -3.51 -3.89 -9.72
N ALA A 118 -2.46 -3.46 -9.03
CA ALA A 118 -1.59 -2.38 -9.47
C ALA A 118 -0.97 -2.67 -10.85
N LYS A 119 -0.47 -3.88 -11.05
CA LYS A 119 0.08 -4.34 -12.32
C LYS A 119 -0.96 -4.34 -13.43
N ARG A 120 -2.17 -4.86 -13.19
CA ARG A 120 -3.24 -4.92 -14.18
C ARG A 120 -3.75 -3.53 -14.59
N LEU A 121 -3.79 -2.61 -13.66
CA LEU A 121 -4.16 -1.21 -13.92
C LEU A 121 -3.00 -0.37 -14.48
N ASN A 122 -1.81 -0.95 -14.62
CA ASN A 122 -0.59 -0.29 -15.10
C ASN A 122 -0.30 1.02 -14.37
N VAL A 123 -0.36 1.01 -13.04
CA VAL A 123 -0.19 2.23 -12.24
C VAL A 123 1.25 2.73 -12.27
N GLN A 124 1.42 4.05 -12.21
CA GLN A 124 2.72 4.70 -12.09
C GLN A 124 3.29 4.56 -10.67
N ALA A 125 2.45 4.80 -9.65
CA ALA A 125 2.86 4.80 -8.26
C ALA A 125 1.82 4.12 -7.37
N CYS A 126 2.33 3.41 -6.37
CA CYS A 126 1.56 2.73 -5.35
C CYS A 126 1.96 3.21 -3.96
N ALA A 127 1.02 3.18 -3.04
CA ALA A 127 1.30 3.20 -1.60
C ALA A 127 0.52 2.08 -0.91
N VAL A 128 1.06 1.57 0.19
CA VAL A 128 0.32 0.75 1.14
C VAL A 128 0.30 1.46 2.47
N VAL A 129 -0.81 1.37 3.19
CA VAL A 129 -0.97 1.95 4.54
C VAL A 129 -1.72 0.97 5.42
N ASP A 130 -1.31 0.84 6.67
CA ASP A 130 -1.97 -0.04 7.63
C ASP A 130 -3.39 0.45 7.96
N SER A 131 -4.28 -0.47 8.22
CA SER A 131 -5.71 -0.21 8.50
C SER A 131 -6.00 0.23 9.93
N ASP A 132 -5.03 0.14 10.84
CA ASP A 132 -5.16 0.47 12.26
C ASP A 132 -4.53 1.82 12.67
N LEU A 133 -4.11 2.61 11.68
CA LEU A 133 -3.48 3.90 11.91
C LEU A 133 -4.48 4.95 12.42
N ARG A 134 -4.22 5.44 13.63
CA ARG A 134 -5.02 6.51 14.25
C ARG A 134 -4.48 7.91 13.95
N SER A 135 -3.20 8.02 13.61
CA SER A 135 -2.50 9.28 13.36
C SER A 135 -2.37 9.65 11.88
N ILE A 136 -2.87 8.82 10.97
CA ILE A 136 -2.80 9.08 9.54
C ILE A 136 -3.57 10.37 9.20
N THR A 137 -2.94 11.20 8.37
CA THR A 137 -3.53 12.41 7.81
C THR A 137 -3.46 12.37 6.28
N PRO A 138 -4.20 13.23 5.57
CA PRO A 138 -4.16 13.30 4.11
C PRO A 138 -2.75 13.53 3.54
N GLU A 139 -1.88 14.20 4.28
CA GLU A 139 -0.50 14.50 3.92
C GLU A 139 0.36 13.23 3.72
N TRP A 140 0.05 12.14 4.41
CA TRP A 140 0.78 10.87 4.25
C TRP A 140 0.72 10.34 2.82
N VAL A 141 -0.41 10.49 2.16
CA VAL A 141 -0.57 10.08 0.76
C VAL A 141 0.35 10.88 -0.15
N GLU A 142 0.46 12.18 0.08
CA GLU A 142 1.40 13.05 -0.63
C GLU A 142 2.84 12.61 -0.40
N LEU A 143 3.22 12.44 0.86
CA LEU A 143 4.58 12.08 1.27
C LEU A 143 5.03 10.72 0.70
N LEU A 144 4.12 9.76 0.55
CA LEU A 144 4.44 8.44 0.00
C LEU A 144 4.43 8.40 -1.54
N LEU A 145 3.58 9.17 -2.20
CA LEU A 145 3.40 9.07 -3.66
C LEU A 145 4.17 10.15 -4.44
N ARG A 146 4.31 11.37 -3.90
CA ARG A 146 4.95 12.48 -4.62
C ARG A 146 6.40 12.18 -5.04
N PRO A 147 7.27 11.62 -4.19
CA PRO A 147 8.64 11.31 -4.60
C PRO A 147 8.72 10.37 -5.80
N ILE A 148 7.76 9.43 -5.91
CA ILE A 148 7.71 8.50 -7.04
C ILE A 148 7.22 9.20 -8.30
N VAL A 149 6.12 9.96 -8.18
CA VAL A 149 5.45 10.58 -9.33
C VAL A 149 6.27 11.72 -9.94
N GLN A 150 6.93 12.53 -9.10
CA GLN A 150 7.57 13.78 -9.52
C GLN A 150 9.09 13.69 -9.54
N GLU A 151 9.70 12.87 -8.67
CA GLU A 151 11.15 12.84 -8.48
C GLU A 151 11.79 11.55 -9.01
N GLY A 152 10.98 10.57 -9.42
CA GLY A 152 11.47 9.33 -10.04
C GLY A 152 12.09 8.32 -9.08
N PHE A 153 11.74 8.40 -7.78
CA PHE A 153 12.10 7.35 -6.84
C PHE A 153 11.28 6.08 -7.06
N ASP A 154 11.86 4.94 -6.73
CA ASP A 154 11.20 3.64 -6.83
C ASP A 154 10.60 3.18 -5.50
N TYR A 155 11.17 3.61 -4.38
CA TYR A 155 10.72 3.22 -3.04
C TYR A 155 10.84 4.36 -2.06
N VAL A 156 9.76 4.57 -1.29
CA VAL A 156 9.67 5.60 -0.24
C VAL A 156 9.40 4.92 1.09
N ALA A 157 10.38 4.96 1.98
CA ALA A 157 10.20 4.54 3.37
C ALA A 157 9.77 5.73 4.22
N PRO A 158 8.80 5.55 5.15
CA PRO A 158 8.43 6.62 6.06
C PRO A 158 9.56 6.89 7.06
N PHE A 159 9.61 8.13 7.52
CA PHE A 159 10.48 8.52 8.63
C PHE A 159 9.61 9.09 9.76
N TYR A 160 9.21 8.23 10.70
CA TYR A 160 8.32 8.64 11.77
C TYR A 160 9.05 9.40 12.89
N GLN A 161 8.47 10.50 13.33
CA GLN A 161 8.81 11.14 14.61
C GLN A 161 8.11 10.38 15.74
N ARG A 162 8.79 9.39 16.29
CA ARG A 162 8.25 8.55 17.36
C ARG A 162 8.75 8.98 18.73
N HIS A 163 7.95 8.68 19.76
CA HIS A 163 8.44 8.78 21.13
C HIS A 163 9.64 7.83 21.32
N LYS A 164 10.58 8.22 22.19
CA LYS A 164 11.85 7.49 22.41
C LYS A 164 11.69 6.02 22.81
N TYR A 165 10.53 5.63 23.32
CA TYR A 165 10.22 4.26 23.72
C TYR A 165 9.45 3.48 22.64
N ASP A 166 9.05 4.13 21.54
CA ASP A 166 8.34 3.48 20.45
C ASP A 166 9.32 2.90 19.42
N GLY A 167 8.91 1.80 18.77
CA GLY A 167 9.69 1.19 17.71
C GLY A 167 11.01 0.57 18.18
N THR A 168 11.08 0.04 19.38
CA THR A 168 12.30 -0.51 19.99
C THR A 168 12.97 -1.53 19.08
N ILE A 169 12.22 -2.47 18.50
CA ILE A 169 12.77 -3.47 17.57
C ILE A 169 13.33 -2.80 16.32
N THR A 170 12.61 -1.87 15.76
CA THR A 170 13.06 -1.14 14.58
C THR A 170 14.33 -0.34 14.85
N ASN A 171 14.37 0.40 15.95
CA ASN A 171 15.50 1.26 16.28
C ASN A 171 16.74 0.51 16.78
N SER A 172 16.54 -0.56 17.55
CA SER A 172 17.64 -1.26 18.23
C SER A 172 18.17 -2.46 17.45
N ILE A 173 17.38 -3.03 16.55
CA ILE A 173 17.75 -4.25 15.82
C ILE A 173 17.64 -4.03 14.31
N ALA A 174 16.44 -3.75 13.79
CA ALA A 174 16.21 -3.79 12.35
C ALA A 174 16.99 -2.69 11.60
N TYR A 175 16.97 -1.45 12.07
CA TYR A 175 17.73 -0.38 11.45
C TYR A 175 19.25 -0.60 11.50
N PRO A 176 19.88 -0.88 12.67
CA PRO A 176 21.32 -1.15 12.72
C PRO A 176 21.73 -2.34 11.86
N LEU A 177 20.94 -3.41 11.83
CA LEU A 177 21.22 -4.59 11.03
C LEU A 177 21.11 -4.31 9.53
N THR A 178 20.05 -3.64 9.10
CA THR A 178 19.85 -3.24 7.70
C THR A 178 20.98 -2.33 7.24
N ARG A 179 21.39 -1.37 8.07
CA ARG A 179 22.53 -0.51 7.78
C ARG A 179 23.85 -1.29 7.67
N ALA A 180 24.09 -2.22 8.56
CA ALA A 180 25.32 -3.03 8.55
C ALA A 180 25.40 -3.96 7.34
N LEU A 181 24.29 -4.56 6.95
CA LEU A 181 24.24 -5.55 5.87
C LEU A 181 24.21 -4.91 4.47
N TYR A 182 23.46 -3.82 4.31
CA TYR A 182 23.20 -3.22 2.99
C TYR A 182 23.87 -1.86 2.77
N GLY A 183 24.42 -1.24 3.82
CA GLY A 183 25.09 0.08 3.71
C GLY A 183 24.15 1.28 3.64
N TYR A 184 22.83 1.07 3.63
CA TYR A 184 21.84 2.14 3.51
C TYR A 184 21.31 2.62 4.87
N GLN A 185 20.99 3.91 4.96
CA GLN A 185 20.48 4.53 6.20
C GLN A 185 18.95 4.69 6.17
N VAL A 186 18.22 3.63 5.87
CA VAL A 186 16.75 3.62 5.95
C VAL A 186 16.33 3.46 7.40
N ARG A 187 15.86 4.54 8.02
CA ARG A 187 15.54 4.60 9.47
C ARG A 187 14.36 3.73 9.86
N GLN A 188 13.44 3.52 8.92
CA GLN A 188 12.24 2.72 9.13
C GLN A 188 12.20 1.56 8.12
N PRO A 189 13.06 0.52 8.29
CA PRO A 189 13.08 -0.61 7.37
C PRO A 189 11.90 -1.57 7.59
N ILE A 190 11.21 -1.45 8.74
CA ILE A 190 9.96 -2.12 9.05
C ILE A 190 8.93 -1.03 9.28
N GLY A 191 7.92 -0.93 8.44
CA GLY A 191 6.84 0.04 8.56
C GLY A 191 5.51 -0.57 8.13
N GLY A 192 4.43 0.10 8.49
CA GLY A 192 3.10 -0.24 7.98
C GLY A 192 2.78 0.44 6.66
N ASP A 193 3.59 1.45 6.30
CA ASP A 193 3.31 2.36 5.21
C ASP A 193 4.53 2.49 4.32
N PHE A 194 4.35 2.33 3.02
CA PHE A 194 5.40 2.48 2.03
C PHE A 194 4.83 3.04 0.73
N GLY A 195 5.64 3.87 0.05
CA GLY A 195 5.40 4.23 -1.34
C GLY A 195 6.32 3.43 -2.26
N PHE A 196 5.86 3.05 -3.45
CA PHE A 196 6.70 2.36 -4.43
C PHE A 196 6.16 2.52 -5.86
N SER A 197 7.07 2.40 -6.85
CA SER A 197 6.70 2.50 -8.26
C SER A 197 5.91 1.26 -8.71
N GLY A 198 5.08 1.40 -9.74
CA GLY A 198 4.37 0.28 -10.35
C GLY A 198 5.32 -0.78 -10.91
N ASN A 199 6.51 -0.36 -11.37
CA ASN A 199 7.56 -1.27 -11.79
C ASN A 199 8.09 -2.11 -10.63
N LEU A 200 8.30 -1.49 -9.47
CA LEU A 200 8.74 -2.21 -8.27
C LEU A 200 7.66 -3.16 -7.75
N ALA A 201 6.38 -2.77 -7.81
CA ALA A 201 5.27 -3.69 -7.49
C ALA A 201 5.30 -4.94 -8.38
N THR A 202 5.52 -4.76 -9.69
CA THR A 202 5.66 -5.86 -10.65
C THR A 202 6.90 -6.72 -10.36
N HIS A 203 8.02 -6.08 -9.99
CA HIS A 203 9.23 -6.79 -9.57
C HIS A 203 8.98 -7.68 -8.35
N TYR A 204 8.30 -7.18 -7.32
CA TYR A 204 7.93 -7.95 -6.13
C TYR A 204 7.05 -9.17 -6.48
N LEU A 205 6.08 -9.01 -7.38
CA LEU A 205 5.21 -10.12 -7.80
C LEU A 205 5.97 -11.30 -8.43
N ASN A 206 7.11 -11.04 -9.08
CA ASN A 206 7.92 -12.06 -9.72
C ASN A 206 8.82 -12.84 -8.74
N LYS A 207 8.78 -12.52 -7.44
CA LYS A 207 9.59 -13.19 -6.41
C LYS A 207 8.85 -14.36 -5.76
N HIS A 208 9.61 -15.35 -5.31
CA HIS A 208 9.08 -16.57 -4.68
C HIS A 208 8.85 -16.41 -3.16
N VAL A 209 8.37 -15.26 -2.73
CA VAL A 209 8.15 -14.96 -1.30
C VAL A 209 6.72 -15.27 -0.84
N TRP A 210 5.78 -15.22 -1.75
CA TRP A 210 4.34 -15.18 -1.46
C TRP A 210 3.76 -16.45 -0.83
N GLU A 211 4.47 -17.57 -0.93
CA GLU A 211 4.07 -18.87 -0.35
C GLU A 211 4.97 -19.26 0.81
N SER A 212 5.83 -18.35 1.26
CA SER A 212 6.76 -18.56 2.36
C SER A 212 6.27 -17.95 3.68
N ASP A 213 6.96 -18.25 4.78
CA ASP A 213 6.68 -17.64 6.09
C ASP A 213 6.88 -16.12 6.09
N VAL A 214 7.67 -15.58 5.18
CA VAL A 214 7.83 -14.12 5.00
C VAL A 214 6.50 -13.45 4.61
N ALA A 215 5.66 -14.10 3.81
CA ALA A 215 4.33 -13.58 3.49
C ALA A 215 3.37 -13.59 4.69
N ARG A 216 3.59 -14.48 5.66
CA ARG A 216 2.85 -14.50 6.93
C ARG A 216 3.28 -13.38 7.85
N PHE A 217 4.60 -13.27 8.05
CA PHE A 217 5.19 -12.30 8.96
C PHE A 217 6.58 -11.89 8.47
N GLY A 218 6.81 -10.59 8.24
CA GLY A 218 8.09 -10.08 7.77
C GLY A 218 8.08 -9.53 6.35
N ILE A 219 6.92 -9.42 5.71
CA ILE A 219 6.80 -8.87 4.36
C ILE A 219 7.31 -7.43 4.28
N ASP A 220 7.11 -6.62 5.32
CA ASP A 220 7.53 -5.21 5.36
C ASP A 220 9.06 -5.07 5.25
N ILE A 221 9.82 -5.81 6.08
CA ILE A 221 11.28 -5.78 6.02
C ILE A 221 11.80 -6.38 4.71
N TRP A 222 11.13 -7.41 4.20
CA TRP A 222 11.48 -8.00 2.92
C TRP A 222 11.33 -7.00 1.77
N MET A 223 10.22 -6.25 1.70
CA MET A 223 10.01 -5.22 0.68
C MET A 223 11.14 -4.18 0.70
N THR A 224 11.48 -3.69 1.88
CA THR A 224 12.58 -2.73 2.03
C THR A 224 13.91 -3.32 1.57
N THR A 225 14.26 -4.51 2.03
CA THR A 225 15.56 -5.14 1.68
C THR A 225 15.63 -5.54 0.21
N GLU A 226 14.53 -5.99 -0.38
CA GLU A 226 14.45 -6.29 -1.81
C GLU A 226 14.61 -5.00 -2.65
N ALA A 227 13.98 -3.88 -2.26
CA ALA A 227 14.19 -2.59 -2.91
C ALA A 227 15.66 -2.18 -2.87
N LEU A 228 16.30 -2.26 -1.70
CA LEU A 228 17.71 -1.91 -1.53
C LEU A 228 18.66 -2.79 -2.36
N THR A 229 18.37 -4.07 -2.53
CA THR A 229 19.24 -5.04 -3.23
C THR A 229 18.97 -5.13 -4.72
N SER A 230 17.80 -4.70 -5.18
CA SER A 230 17.45 -4.69 -6.61
C SER A 230 17.98 -3.47 -7.38
N GLY A 231 18.63 -2.53 -6.69
CA GLY A 231 19.11 -1.28 -7.28
C GLY A 231 18.04 -0.22 -7.46
N ALA A 232 16.91 -0.33 -6.75
CA ALA A 232 15.86 0.67 -6.75
C ALA A 232 16.36 2.00 -6.13
N HIS A 233 15.89 3.12 -6.65
CA HIS A 233 16.12 4.43 -6.06
C HIS A 233 15.24 4.62 -4.83
N VAL A 234 15.85 4.62 -3.64
CA VAL A 234 15.17 4.65 -2.35
C VAL A 234 15.31 6.02 -1.69
N CYS A 235 14.22 6.57 -1.21
CA CYS A 235 14.22 7.77 -0.35
C CYS A 235 13.42 7.54 0.94
N GLN A 236 13.47 8.53 1.81
CA GLN A 236 12.68 8.59 3.03
C GLN A 236 11.87 9.88 3.05
N SER A 237 10.63 9.79 3.51
CA SER A 237 9.72 10.91 3.63
C SER A 237 9.30 11.14 5.08
N PHE A 238 9.22 12.41 5.50
CA PHE A 238 8.97 12.84 6.88
C PHE A 238 7.52 13.27 7.08
#